data_48b413983792851ee082aedae5586074
#
_entry.id   48b413983792851ee082aedae5586074
#
_cell.length_a   1.000
_cell.length_b   1.000
_cell.length_c   1.000
_cell.angle_alpha   90.00
_cell.angle_beta   90.00
_cell.angle_gamma   90.00
#
_symmetry.space_group_name_H-M   'P 1'
#
loop_
_entity.id
_entity.type
_entity.pdbx_description
1 polymer ?
#
loop_
_entity_poly.entity_id
_entity_poly.type
_entity_poly.pdbx_seq_one_letter_code
_entity_poly.pdbx_strand_id
1 'polypeptide(L)' 'MAWPWPGRIILREQSRPTGPAAYHLIDHWCYLGSAPSRQAALALKTPAGQFDMDTYRILNRFIRDAEQYGLSIEPLG' A
#
# COMPACT_ATOMS: atom_id res chain seq x y z
N MET A 1 7.98 -10.58 8.61
CA MET A 1 7.29 -9.71 9.58
C MET A 1 5.79 -9.98 9.52
N ALA A 2 5.14 -10.06 10.67
CA ALA A 2 3.70 -10.22 10.70
C ALA A 2 3.00 -8.93 10.25
N TRP A 3 1.78 -9.07 9.72
CA TRP A 3 0.96 -7.92 9.33
C TRP A 3 0.51 -7.18 10.60
N PRO A 4 0.93 -5.93 10.80
CA PRO A 4 0.68 -5.25 12.08
C PRO A 4 -0.66 -4.53 12.16
N TRP A 5 -1.45 -4.52 11.08
CA TRP A 5 -2.73 -3.80 11.05
C TRP A 5 -3.90 -4.76 11.09
N PRO A 6 -5.08 -4.32 11.63
CA PRO A 6 -6.24 -5.20 11.68
C PRO A 6 -6.86 -5.52 10.33
N GLY A 7 -6.64 -4.68 9.32
CA GLY A 7 -7.22 -4.87 8.00
C GLY A 7 -6.34 -4.30 6.91
N ARG A 8 -6.98 -3.77 5.88
CA ARG A 8 -6.29 -3.19 4.75
C ARG A 8 -5.61 -1.89 5.11
N ILE A 9 -4.59 -1.53 4.32
CA ILE A 9 -3.95 -0.23 4.41
C ILE A 9 -3.91 0.43 3.04
N ILE A 10 -3.79 1.75 3.03
CA ILE A 10 -3.38 2.49 1.84
C ILE A 10 -1.96 2.96 2.07
N LEU A 11 -1.10 2.69 1.10
CA LEU A 11 0.26 3.19 1.05
C LEU A 11 0.30 4.32 0.04
N ARG A 12 0.45 5.55 0.52
CA ARG A 12 0.48 6.72 -0.35
C ARG A 12 1.92 7.01 -0.73
N GLU A 13 2.14 7.12 -2.03
CA GLU A 13 3.46 7.39 -2.59
C GLU A 13 3.43 8.74 -3.30
N GLN A 14 4.33 9.65 -2.91
CA GLN A 14 4.48 10.94 -3.57
C GLN A 14 5.96 11.29 -3.58
N SER A 15 6.57 11.24 -4.76
CA SER A 15 8.01 11.46 -4.89
C SER A 15 8.39 12.93 -4.92
N ARG A 16 7.43 13.84 -5.17
CA ARG A 16 7.67 15.28 -5.18
C ARG A 16 6.56 16.00 -4.41
N PRO A 17 6.89 17.09 -3.67
CA PRO A 17 5.89 17.78 -2.85
C PRO A 17 4.67 18.29 -3.63
N THR A 18 4.84 18.65 -4.89
CA THR A 18 3.76 19.19 -5.73
C THR A 18 3.34 18.25 -6.85
N GLY A 19 3.91 17.04 -6.89
CA GLY A 19 3.59 16.06 -7.92
C GLY A 19 2.38 15.23 -7.58
N PRO A 20 1.91 14.41 -8.53
CA PRO A 20 0.81 13.49 -8.27
C PRO A 20 1.22 12.42 -7.27
N ALA A 21 0.25 11.92 -6.51
CA ALA A 21 0.45 10.81 -5.59
C ALA A 21 -0.18 9.55 -6.17
N ALA A 22 0.38 8.39 -5.81
CA ALA A 22 -0.21 7.09 -6.08
C ALA A 22 -0.67 6.49 -4.77
N TYR A 23 -1.83 5.82 -4.79
CA TYR A 23 -2.44 5.22 -3.62
C TYR A 23 -2.52 3.72 -3.85
N HIS A 24 -1.74 2.95 -3.09
CA HIS A 24 -1.65 1.51 -3.22
C HIS A 24 -2.50 0.84 -2.13
N LEU A 25 -3.38 -0.06 -2.53
CA LEU A 25 -4.22 -0.81 -1.59
C LEU A 25 -3.56 -2.16 -1.31
N ILE A 26 -3.34 -2.45 -0.03
CA ILE A 26 -2.62 -3.66 0.40
C ILE A 26 -3.38 -4.31 1.54
N ASP A 27 -3.49 -5.63 1.51
CA ASP A 27 -4.17 -6.40 2.55
C ASP A 27 -3.34 -7.63 2.90
N HIS A 28 -2.87 -7.69 4.15
CA HIS A 28 -2.10 -8.84 4.66
C HIS A 28 -0.97 -9.25 3.72
N TRP A 29 -0.15 -8.27 3.32
CA TRP A 29 0.98 -8.43 2.41
C TRP A 29 0.60 -8.78 0.98
N CYS A 30 -0.69 -8.71 0.63
CA CYS A 30 -1.16 -8.90 -0.74
C CYS A 30 -1.42 -7.55 -1.39
N TYR A 31 -0.75 -7.29 -2.49
CA TYR A 31 -0.94 -6.05 -3.23
C TYR A 31 -2.22 -6.14 -4.06
N LEU A 32 -3.16 -5.24 -3.82
CA LEU A 32 -4.47 -5.29 -4.47
C LEU A 32 -4.60 -4.33 -5.66
N GLY A 33 -3.72 -3.36 -5.78
CA GLY A 33 -3.75 -2.43 -6.88
C GLY A 33 -3.41 -1.01 -6.47
N SER A 34 -3.41 -0.10 -7.44
CA SER A 34 -3.13 1.31 -7.20
C SER A 34 -4.14 2.19 -7.91
N ALA A 35 -4.27 3.43 -7.44
CA ALA A 35 -5.20 4.40 -8.01
C ALA A 35 -4.62 5.81 -7.84
N PRO A 36 -5.10 6.79 -8.62
CA PRO A 36 -4.59 8.16 -8.54
C PRO A 36 -5.13 8.96 -7.37
N SER A 37 -6.08 8.43 -6.62
CA SER A 37 -6.64 9.10 -5.44
C SER A 37 -6.99 8.08 -4.37
N ARG A 38 -7.11 8.56 -3.13
CA ARG A 38 -7.54 7.72 -2.00
C ARG A 38 -8.92 7.12 -2.26
N GLN A 39 -9.85 7.95 -2.74
CA GLN A 39 -11.22 7.50 -3.01
C GLN A 39 -11.25 6.40 -4.07
N ALA A 40 -10.48 6.56 -5.13
CA ALA A 40 -10.39 5.55 -6.18
C ALA A 40 -9.75 4.26 -5.67
N ALA A 41 -8.76 4.36 -4.78
CA ALA A 41 -8.14 3.18 -4.18
C ALA A 41 -9.14 2.40 -3.32
N LEU A 42 -9.96 3.11 -2.54
CA LEU A 42 -11.00 2.47 -1.73
C LEU A 42 -12.06 1.78 -2.57
N ALA A 43 -12.26 2.22 -3.80
CA ALA A 43 -13.24 1.66 -4.71
C ALA A 43 -12.70 0.49 -5.56
N LEU A 44 -11.44 0.13 -5.41
CA LEU A 44 -10.86 -0.97 -6.16
C LEU A 44 -11.57 -2.27 -5.82
N LYS A 45 -12.06 -2.95 -6.86
CA LYS A 45 -12.69 -4.27 -6.75
C LYS A 45 -11.66 -5.28 -7.19
N THR A 46 -10.98 -5.88 -6.22
CA THR A 46 -9.96 -6.86 -6.51
C THR A 46 -10.37 -8.21 -5.96
N PRO A 47 -10.09 -9.29 -6.69
CA PRO A 47 -10.26 -10.62 -6.11
C PRO A 47 -9.34 -10.77 -4.91
N ALA A 48 -9.63 -11.75 -4.04
CA ALA A 48 -8.76 -12.04 -2.91
C ALA A 48 -7.33 -12.23 -3.43
N GLY A 49 -6.41 -11.41 -2.93
CA GLY A 49 -5.03 -11.46 -3.37
C GLY A 49 -4.37 -12.75 -2.94
N GLN A 50 -3.47 -13.25 -3.77
CA GLN A 50 -2.66 -14.40 -3.41
C GLN A 50 -1.35 -13.91 -2.82
N PHE A 51 -0.93 -14.57 -1.74
CA PHE A 51 0.35 -14.25 -1.14
C PHE A 51 1.48 -14.63 -2.10
N ASP A 52 2.40 -13.68 -2.31
CA ASP A 52 3.56 -13.87 -3.17
C ASP A 52 4.81 -13.42 -2.41
N MET A 53 5.80 -14.28 -2.30
CA MET A 53 6.98 -14.02 -1.50
C MET A 53 7.79 -12.83 -2.03
N ASP A 54 7.89 -12.67 -3.34
CA ASP A 54 8.63 -11.55 -3.93
C ASP A 54 7.92 -10.22 -3.62
N THR A 55 6.61 -10.19 -3.78
CA THR A 55 5.80 -9.03 -3.42
C THR A 55 5.94 -8.72 -1.92
N TYR A 56 5.88 -9.73 -1.07
CA TYR A 56 6.07 -9.56 0.37
C TYR A 56 7.41 -8.89 0.70
N ARG A 57 8.50 -9.34 0.07
CA ARG A 57 9.83 -8.77 0.31
C ARG A 57 9.89 -7.31 -0.08
N ILE A 58 9.30 -6.97 -1.24
CA ILE A 58 9.26 -5.59 -1.73
C ILE A 58 8.44 -4.72 -0.79
N LEU A 59 7.23 -5.16 -0.44
CA LEU A 59 6.34 -4.42 0.46
C LEU A 59 6.94 -4.26 1.85
N ASN A 60 7.56 -5.31 2.37
CA ASN A 60 8.20 -5.27 3.69
C ASN A 60 9.30 -4.20 3.74
N ARG A 61 10.10 -4.10 2.67
CA ARG A 61 11.13 -3.06 2.58
C ARG A 61 10.52 -1.66 2.57
N PHE A 62 9.53 -1.43 1.70
CA PHE A 62 8.92 -0.12 1.58
C PHE A 62 8.16 0.30 2.84
N ILE A 63 7.46 -0.62 3.46
CA ILE A 63 6.69 -0.32 4.67
C ILE A 63 7.62 -0.08 5.85
N ARG A 64 8.68 -0.87 5.99
CA ARG A 64 9.65 -0.70 7.06
C ARG A 64 10.38 0.64 6.97
N ASP A 65 10.73 1.06 5.76
CA ASP A 65 11.49 2.27 5.52
C ASP A 65 10.65 3.37 4.83
N ALA A 66 9.36 3.43 5.19
CA ALA A 66 8.40 4.27 4.48
C ALA A 66 8.83 5.73 4.39
N GLU A 67 9.35 6.29 5.46
CA GLU A 67 9.79 7.70 5.46
C GLU A 67 10.90 7.96 4.45
N GLN A 68 11.83 7.04 4.30
CA GLN A 68 12.93 7.18 3.34
C GLN A 68 12.44 7.22 1.90
N TYR A 69 11.34 6.54 1.62
CA TYR A 69 10.80 6.44 0.26
C TYR A 69 9.68 7.45 -0.01
N GLY A 70 9.44 8.38 0.92
CA GLY A 70 8.35 9.35 0.74
C GLY A 70 6.97 8.73 0.79
N LEU A 71 6.82 7.66 1.58
CA LEU A 71 5.57 6.91 1.69
C LEU A 71 4.88 7.21 3.01
N SER A 72 3.56 7.23 3.00
CA SER A 72 2.77 7.29 4.23
C SER A 72 1.75 6.15 4.25
N ILE A 73 1.49 5.64 5.44
CA ILE A 73 0.65 4.47 5.66
C ILE A 73 -0.63 4.91 6.34
N GLU A 74 -1.77 4.53 5.76
CA GLU A 74 -3.09 4.79 6.33
C GLU A 74 -3.80 3.47 6.60
N PRO A 75 -3.95 3.04 7.86
CA PRO A 75 -4.76 1.85 8.17
C PRO A 75 -6.24 2.14 7.94
N LEU A 76 -6.95 1.16 7.37
CA LEU A 76 -8.38 1.30 7.05
C LEU A 76 -9.29 0.53 8.00
N GLY A 77 -8.73 -0.34 8.79
CA GLY A 77 -9.54 -1.14 9.71
C GLY A 77 -9.02 -1.21 11.09
#